data_bd003049ff546a366717f93e6a4094f9
#
_entry.id   bd003049ff546a366717f93e6a4094f9
#
_cell.length_a   1.000
_cell.length_b   1.000
_cell.length_c   1.000
_cell.angle_alpha   90.00
_cell.angle_beta   90.00
_cell.angle_gamma   90.00
#
_symmetry.space_group_name_H-M   'P 1'
#
loop_
_entity.id
_entity.type
_entity.pdbx_description
1 polymer ?
#
loop_
_entity_poly.entity_id
_entity_poly.type
_entity_poly.pdbx_seq_one_letter_code
_entity_poly.pdbx_strand_id
1 'polypeptide(L)'
;MTQVSIIIPCYNEQNTIALLLSAVHDQTYPRANIQVVIADGHSTDRTREVVAQFQRENPDLAVRLVDNLERSIPSGLNAALDAATGEIIVRLDAHSVPARDYVERCVNGL
;
A
#
# COMPACT_ATOMS: atom_id res chain seq x y z
N MET A 1 -14.02 11.23 9.43
CA MET A 1 -13.82 10.77 8.03
C MET A 1 -13.43 9.32 8.04
N THR A 2 -13.91 8.56 7.07
CA THR A 2 -13.69 7.12 7.00
C THR A 2 -12.22 6.76 6.84
N GLN A 3 -11.74 5.81 7.63
CA GLN A 3 -10.37 5.31 7.55
C GLN A 3 -10.29 4.23 6.46
N VAL A 4 -9.29 4.35 5.61
CA VAL A 4 -9.07 3.45 4.47
C VAL A 4 -7.73 2.75 4.63
N SER A 5 -7.72 1.44 4.48
CA SER A 5 -6.48 0.66 4.38
C SER A 5 -6.29 0.19 2.96
N ILE A 6 -5.14 0.53 2.37
CA ILE A 6 -4.75 0.04 1.05
C ILE A 6 -3.81 -1.13 1.28
N ILE A 7 -4.19 -2.31 0.78
CA ILE A 7 -3.39 -3.53 0.92
C ILE A 7 -2.73 -3.88 -0.41
N ILE A 8 -1.42 -4.18 -0.35
CA ILE A 8 -0.59 -4.37 -1.54
C ILE A 8 0.27 -5.61 -1.35
N PRO A 9 -0.07 -6.74 -2.02
CA PRO A 9 0.87 -7.86 -2.09
C PRO A 9 2.03 -7.48 -3.02
N CYS A 10 3.25 -7.82 -2.63
CA CYS A 10 4.44 -7.32 -3.30
C CYS A 10 5.55 -8.37 -3.32
N TYR A 11 6.24 -8.51 -4.45
CA TYR A 11 7.45 -9.31 -4.57
C TYR A 11 8.31 -8.78 -5.73
N ASN A 12 9.54 -8.35 -5.43
CA ASN A 12 10.49 -7.85 -6.42
C ASN A 12 9.91 -6.77 -7.34
N GLU A 13 9.42 -5.69 -6.74
CA GLU A 13 8.79 -4.56 -7.44
C GLU A 13 9.59 -3.26 -7.26
N GLN A 14 10.94 -3.35 -7.21
CA GLN A 14 11.79 -2.18 -6.95
C GLN A 14 11.60 -1.05 -7.94
N ASN A 15 11.21 -1.35 -9.19
CA ASN A 15 11.06 -0.34 -10.24
C ASN A 15 9.69 0.32 -10.27
N THR A 16 8.72 -0.18 -9.53
CA THR A 16 7.32 0.27 -9.60
C THR A 16 6.74 0.70 -8.26
N ILE A 17 7.22 0.14 -7.15
CA ILE A 17 6.60 0.37 -5.84
C ILE A 17 6.65 1.85 -5.43
N ALA A 18 7.71 2.58 -5.76
CA ALA A 18 7.81 4.00 -5.42
C ALA A 18 6.78 4.83 -6.18
N LEU A 19 6.48 4.48 -7.44
CA LEU A 19 5.46 5.16 -8.24
C LEU A 19 4.07 4.96 -7.64
N LEU A 20 3.76 3.73 -7.22
CA LEU A 20 2.50 3.45 -6.54
C LEU A 20 2.38 4.25 -5.25
N LEU A 21 3.41 4.22 -4.40
CA LEU A 21 3.40 4.95 -3.12
C LEU A 21 3.26 6.45 -3.32
N SER A 22 3.94 7.02 -4.33
CA SER A 22 3.77 8.44 -4.68
C SER A 22 2.35 8.75 -5.13
N ALA A 23 1.74 7.89 -5.92
CA ALA A 23 0.36 8.07 -6.37
C ALA A 23 -0.64 7.98 -5.20
N VAL A 24 -0.36 7.16 -4.19
CA VAL A 24 -1.17 7.11 -2.98
C VAL A 24 -0.99 8.37 -2.15
N HIS A 25 0.24 8.87 -2.04
CA HIS A 25 0.53 10.12 -1.34
C HIS A 25 -0.20 11.31 -1.97
N ASP A 26 -0.35 11.30 -3.29
CA ASP A 26 -0.99 12.37 -4.06
C ASP A 26 -2.51 12.26 -4.18
N GLN A 27 -3.14 11.30 -3.50
CA GLN A 27 -4.59 11.14 -3.57
C GLN A 27 -5.33 12.37 -3.03
N THR A 28 -6.51 12.64 -3.60
CA THR A 28 -7.38 13.72 -3.12
C THR A 28 -7.96 13.42 -1.75
N TYR A 29 -8.01 12.15 -1.35
CA TYR A 29 -8.45 11.74 -0.02
C TYR A 29 -7.36 12.06 1.01
N PRO A 30 -7.70 12.55 2.23
CA PRO A 30 -6.70 12.97 3.21
C PRO A 30 -5.75 11.85 3.62
N ARG A 31 -4.45 12.11 3.57
CA ARG A 31 -3.42 11.14 3.93
C ARG A 31 -3.54 10.64 5.36
N ALA A 32 -3.98 11.51 6.27
CA ALA A 32 -4.19 11.14 7.68
C ALA A 32 -5.21 10.01 7.85
N ASN A 33 -6.06 9.78 6.84
CA ASN A 33 -7.11 8.77 6.86
C ASN A 33 -6.80 7.59 5.92
N ILE A 34 -5.56 7.49 5.46
CA ILE A 34 -5.09 6.39 4.62
C ILE A 34 -3.97 5.65 5.34
N GLN A 35 -4.10 4.33 5.43
CA GLN A 35 -3.03 3.43 5.86
C GLN A 35 -2.66 2.56 4.66
N VAL A 36 -1.36 2.41 4.40
CA VAL A 36 -0.86 1.49 3.37
C VAL A 36 -0.21 0.30 4.08
N VAL A 37 -0.60 -0.90 3.71
CA VAL A 37 0.02 -2.14 4.20
C VAL A 37 0.56 -2.92 3.02
N ILE A 38 1.88 -3.06 2.98
CA ILE A 38 2.58 -3.80 1.94
C ILE A 38 2.97 -5.16 2.51
N ALA A 39 2.47 -6.24 1.90
CA ALA A 39 2.85 -7.60 2.27
C ALA A 39 3.94 -8.08 1.31
N ASP A 40 5.18 -8.06 1.77
CA ASP A 40 6.34 -8.39 0.94
C ASP A 40 6.71 -9.86 1.07
N GLY A 41 6.82 -10.53 -0.08
CA GLY A 41 7.15 -11.95 -0.18
C GLY A 41 8.64 -12.25 -0.08
N HIS A 42 9.38 -11.54 0.77
CA HIS A 42 10.83 -11.65 0.91
C HIS A 42 11.56 -11.31 -0.38
N SER A 43 11.30 -10.11 -0.90
CA SER A 43 11.96 -9.60 -2.08
C SER A 43 13.47 -9.73 -1.99
N THR A 44 14.08 -10.18 -3.08
CA THR A 44 15.53 -10.34 -3.19
C THR A 44 16.20 -9.16 -3.88
N ASP A 45 15.40 -8.23 -4.40
CA ASP A 45 15.88 -6.99 -5.00
C ASP A 45 15.87 -5.84 -3.97
N ARG A 46 15.81 -4.60 -4.41
CA ARG A 46 15.82 -3.41 -3.54
C ARG A 46 14.44 -2.94 -3.11
N THR A 47 13.39 -3.73 -3.29
CA THR A 47 12.01 -3.34 -2.96
C THR A 47 11.90 -2.83 -1.51
N ARG A 48 12.45 -3.57 -0.53
CA ARG A 48 12.37 -3.19 0.88
C ARG A 48 13.09 -1.87 1.17
N GLU A 49 14.24 -1.66 0.53
CA GLU A 49 14.99 -0.40 0.67
C GLU A 49 14.21 0.78 0.10
N VAL A 50 13.57 0.59 -1.05
CA VAL A 50 12.75 1.63 -1.70
C VAL A 50 11.57 2.01 -0.79
N VAL A 51 10.90 1.03 -0.20
CA VAL A 51 9.80 1.28 0.74
C VAL A 51 10.30 2.03 1.97
N ALA A 52 11.42 1.60 2.54
CA ALA A 52 11.99 2.24 3.73
C ALA A 52 12.38 3.70 3.45
N GLN A 53 12.95 3.96 2.28
CA GLN A 53 13.28 5.32 1.86
C GLN A 53 12.02 6.18 1.74
N PHE A 54 10.97 5.66 1.12
CA PHE A 54 9.70 6.38 0.99
C PHE A 54 9.11 6.71 2.36
N GLN A 55 9.15 5.76 3.30
CA GLN A 55 8.68 6.00 4.67
C GLN A 55 9.42 7.14 5.35
N ARG A 56 10.74 7.22 5.16
CA ARG A 56 11.56 8.30 5.75
C ARG A 56 11.25 9.65 5.12
N GLU A 57 11.03 9.69 3.82
CA GLU A 57 10.81 10.94 3.08
C GLU A 57 9.37 11.45 3.19
N ASN A 58 8.42 10.58 3.51
CA ASN A 58 6.99 10.91 3.55
C ASN A 58 6.33 10.42 4.84
N PRO A 59 6.73 10.95 6.00
CA PRO A 59 6.20 10.50 7.30
C PRO A 59 4.73 10.84 7.52
N ASP A 60 4.14 11.67 6.66
CA ASP A 60 2.73 12.05 6.72
C ASP A 60 1.78 10.99 6.12
N LEU A 61 2.32 9.94 5.53
CA LEU A 61 1.55 8.79 5.07
C LEU A 61 1.96 7.56 5.89
N ALA A 62 0.98 6.89 6.51
CA ALA A 62 1.25 5.66 7.26
C ALA A 62 1.49 4.50 6.29
N VAL A 63 2.74 4.06 6.20
CA VAL A 63 3.14 2.92 5.36
C VAL A 63 3.76 1.86 6.27
N ARG A 64 3.20 0.66 6.23
CA ARG A 64 3.70 -0.49 6.99
C ARG A 64 4.04 -1.63 6.06
N LEU A 65 5.21 -2.23 6.29
CA LEU A 65 5.64 -3.42 5.55
C LEU A 65 5.53 -4.64 6.47
N VAL A 66 4.82 -5.67 5.99
CA VAL A 66 4.68 -6.94 6.69
C VAL A 66 5.23 -8.07 5.84
N ASP A 67 5.64 -9.16 6.47
CA ASP A 67 6.19 -10.31 5.77
C ASP A 67 5.10 -11.22 5.24
N ASN A 68 5.27 -11.68 4.00
CA ASN A 68 4.47 -12.73 3.40
C ASN A 68 5.36 -13.95 3.18
N LEU A 69 5.45 -14.81 4.20
CA LEU A 69 6.37 -15.94 4.21
C LEU A 69 6.08 -16.94 3.10
N GLU A 70 4.83 -17.13 2.72
CA GLU A 70 4.44 -18.10 1.70
C GLU A 70 4.56 -17.55 0.27
N ARG A 71 4.77 -16.24 0.12
CA ARG A 71 4.96 -15.55 -1.16
C ARG A 71 3.78 -15.61 -2.14
N SER A 72 2.70 -16.31 -1.82
CA SER A 72 1.52 -16.34 -2.68
C SER A 72 0.72 -15.05 -2.53
N ILE A 73 -0.03 -14.67 -3.56
CA ILE A 73 -0.92 -13.49 -3.48
C ILE A 73 -1.98 -13.67 -2.40
N PRO A 74 -2.68 -14.83 -2.27
CA PRO A 74 -3.64 -15.01 -1.20
C PRO A 74 -3.04 -14.87 0.21
N SER A 75 -1.86 -15.43 0.47
CA SER A 75 -1.22 -15.28 1.78
C SER A 75 -0.79 -13.84 2.03
N GLY A 76 -0.34 -13.12 1.00
CA GLY A 76 -0.01 -11.70 1.08
C GLY A 76 -1.22 -10.85 1.43
N LEU A 77 -2.34 -11.09 0.78
CA LEU A 77 -3.59 -10.39 1.09
C LEU A 77 -4.04 -10.67 2.52
N ASN A 78 -3.94 -11.92 2.99
CA ASN A 78 -4.29 -12.25 4.37
C ASN A 78 -3.37 -11.56 5.38
N ALA A 79 -2.05 -11.55 5.13
CA ALA A 79 -1.10 -10.88 6.01
C ALA A 79 -1.38 -9.37 6.09
N ALA A 80 -1.68 -8.75 4.95
CA ALA A 80 -2.01 -7.33 4.90
C ALA A 80 -3.34 -7.03 5.61
N LEU A 81 -4.35 -7.88 5.42
CA LEU A 81 -5.65 -7.72 6.09
C LEU A 81 -5.50 -7.80 7.60
N ASP A 82 -4.66 -8.71 8.11
CA ASP A 82 -4.42 -8.83 9.56
C ASP A 82 -3.83 -7.55 10.16
N ALA A 83 -3.08 -6.80 9.38
CA ALA A 83 -2.46 -5.56 9.81
C ALA A 83 -3.31 -4.32 9.50
N ALA A 84 -4.35 -4.45 8.70
CA ALA A 84 -5.19 -3.33 8.28
C ALA A 84 -6.15 -2.92 9.40
N THR A 85 -6.28 -1.62 9.61
CA THR A 85 -7.16 -1.05 10.65
C THR A 85 -8.30 -0.21 10.09
N GLY A 86 -8.32 0.02 8.78
CA GLY A 86 -9.34 0.85 8.14
C GLY A 86 -10.71 0.18 8.05
N GLU A 87 -11.75 1.01 7.98
CA GLU A 87 -13.13 0.55 7.79
C GLU A 87 -13.37 0.09 6.35
N ILE A 88 -12.65 0.68 5.40
CA ILE A 88 -12.71 0.32 3.99
C ILE A 88 -11.35 -0.26 3.60
N ILE A 89 -11.37 -1.39 2.93
CA ILE A 89 -10.16 -2.06 2.43
C ILE A 89 -10.12 -1.90 0.92
N VAL A 90 -9.01 -1.38 0.42
CA VAL A 90 -8.76 -1.22 -1.02
C VAL A 90 -7.53 -2.03 -1.37
N ARG A 91 -7.65 -2.90 -2.37
CA ARG A 91 -6.51 -3.65 -2.89
C ARG A 91 -5.92 -2.93 -4.08
N LEU A 92 -4.59 -2.79 -4.10
CA LEU A 92 -3.83 -2.32 -5.26
C LEU A 92 -2.69 -3.28 -5.56
N ASP A 93 -2.37 -3.42 -6.84
CA ASP A 93 -1.19 -4.19 -7.27
C ASP A 93 0.05 -3.31 -7.18
N ALA A 94 1.20 -3.92 -6.87
CA ALA A 94 2.45 -3.19 -6.61
C ALA A 94 2.99 -2.41 -7.82
N HIS A 95 2.48 -2.69 -9.02
CA HIS A 95 2.87 -2.00 -10.26
C HIS A 95 1.76 -1.10 -10.82
N SER A 96 0.68 -0.89 -10.09
CA SER A 96 -0.40 0.01 -10.52
C SER A 96 -0.11 1.46 -10.13
N VAL A 97 -0.72 2.40 -10.86
CA VAL A 97 -0.67 3.83 -10.55
C VAL A 97 -2.11 4.33 -10.54
N PRO A 98 -2.73 4.44 -9.37
CA PRO A 98 -4.14 4.86 -9.29
C PRO A 98 -4.31 6.33 -9.68
N ALA A 99 -5.48 6.65 -10.22
CA ALA A 99 -5.85 8.05 -10.47
C ALA A 99 -5.93 8.82 -9.16
N ARG A 100 -5.75 10.14 -9.22
CA ARG A 100 -5.67 10.99 -8.02
C ARG A 100 -6.91 10.94 -7.13
N ASP A 101 -8.07 10.67 -7.68
CA ASP A 101 -9.34 10.58 -6.95
C ASP A 101 -9.80 9.15 -6.67
N TYR A 102 -8.93 8.17 -6.88
CA TYR A 102 -9.30 6.75 -6.79
C TYR A 102 -9.83 6.38 -5.40
N VAL A 103 -9.10 6.75 -4.35
CA VAL A 103 -9.50 6.42 -2.97
C VAL A 103 -10.79 7.14 -2.60
N GLU A 104 -10.91 8.42 -2.97
CA GLU A 104 -12.13 9.20 -2.72
C GLU A 104 -13.34 8.54 -3.37
N ARG A 105 -13.21 8.08 -4.61
CA ARG A 105 -14.27 7.39 -5.32
C ARG A 105 -14.63 6.06 -4.66
N CYS A 106 -13.64 5.30 -4.17
CA CYS A 106 -13.89 4.08 -3.43
C CYS A 106 -14.71 4.34 -2.16
N VAL A 107 -14.37 5.41 -1.43
CA VAL A 107 -15.10 5.79 -0.21
C VAL A 107 -16.54 6.22 -0.55
N ASN A 108 -16.74 6.91 -1.66
CA ASN A 108 -18.06 7.39 -2.07
C ASN A 108 -18.96 6.29 -2.65
N GLY A 109 -18.50 5.06 -2.68
CA GLY A 109 -19.32 3.91 -3.07
C GLY A 109 -19.61 3.84 -4.56
N LEU A 110 -18.61 3.98 -5.33
CA LEU A 110 -18.64 3.93 -6.79
C LEU A 110 -19.69 3.03 -7.38
#